data_4cf824913d0e2f6ec3af2af563a84c6a
#
_entry.id   4cf824913d0e2f6ec3af2af563a84c6a
#
_cell.length_a   1.000
_cell.length_b   1.000
_cell.length_c   1.000
_cell.angle_alpha   90.00
_cell.angle_beta   90.00
_cell.angle_gamma   90.00
#
_symmetry.space_group_name_H-M   'P 1'
#
loop_
_entity.id
_entity.type
_entity.pdbx_description
1 polymer ?
#
loop_
_entity_poly.entity_id
_entity_poly.type
_entity_poly.pdbx_seq_one_letter_code
_entity_poly.pdbx_strand_id
1 'polypeptide(L)'
;MTDIIFEKQNKKNIVKMSKDKSFQKLTKSWFKSSEKFQYSYHFSWMGVPIIQYPQDMIALQELIWKIQPDLIIETGVAHGGSLIFSASILQLIGKGSVIGIDIDIRKHNRINIEKHPMFKRIKMIEG
;
A
#
# COMPACT_ATOMS: atom_id res chain seq x y z
N MET A 1 -2.35 -22.66 11.93
CA MET A 1 -1.05 -22.99 12.59
C MET A 1 0.04 -22.76 11.56
N THR A 2 0.85 -21.72 11.76
CA THR A 2 1.93 -21.39 10.81
C THR A 2 3.03 -22.45 10.97
N ASP A 3 3.55 -22.94 9.86
CA ASP A 3 4.66 -23.90 9.89
C ASP A 3 5.93 -23.20 10.42
N ILE A 4 6.32 -23.51 11.64
CA ILE A 4 7.49 -22.94 12.31
C ILE A 4 8.78 -23.17 11.50
N ILE A 5 8.86 -24.27 10.76
CA ILE A 5 10.01 -24.61 9.91
C ILE A 5 10.05 -23.64 8.72
N PHE A 6 8.90 -23.38 8.09
CA PHE A 6 8.76 -22.43 6.97
C PHE A 6 9.15 -21.01 7.40
N GLU A 7 8.62 -20.53 8.51
CA GLU A 7 8.96 -19.19 9.03
C GLU A 7 10.46 -19.06 9.36
N LYS A 8 11.04 -20.07 9.97
CA LYS A 8 12.46 -20.09 10.30
C LYS A 8 13.35 -20.05 9.05
N GLN A 9 12.94 -20.79 8.00
CA GLN A 9 13.64 -20.79 6.72
C GLN A 9 13.52 -19.44 6.02
N ASN A 10 12.32 -18.82 6.01
CA ASN A 10 12.10 -17.50 5.44
C ASN A 10 12.95 -16.42 6.12
N LYS A 11 12.98 -16.40 7.45
CA LYS A 11 13.85 -15.48 8.21
C LYS A 11 15.32 -15.63 7.83
N LYS A 12 15.83 -16.87 7.68
CA LYS A 12 17.19 -17.10 7.23
C LYS A 12 17.44 -16.59 5.81
N ASN A 13 16.49 -16.80 4.90
CA ASN A 13 16.61 -16.36 3.50
C ASN A 13 16.58 -14.83 3.40
N ILE A 14 15.73 -14.16 4.16
CA ILE A 14 15.67 -12.69 4.24
C ILE A 14 17.02 -12.12 4.70
N VAL A 15 17.62 -12.71 5.75
CA VAL A 15 18.95 -12.28 6.24
C VAL A 15 20.05 -12.53 5.20
N LYS A 16 20.01 -13.66 4.47
CA LYS A 16 20.98 -13.93 3.39
C LYS A 16 20.82 -12.91 2.26
N MET A 17 19.58 -12.69 1.81
CA MET A 17 19.25 -11.75 0.74
C MET A 17 19.69 -10.31 1.08
N SER A 18 19.50 -9.87 2.34
CA SER A 18 19.90 -8.54 2.80
C SER A 18 21.43 -8.34 2.84
N LYS A 19 22.22 -9.42 2.88
CA LYS A 19 23.69 -9.37 2.90
C LYS A 19 24.32 -9.60 1.52
N ASP A 20 23.54 -10.07 0.55
CA ASP A 20 24.03 -10.37 -0.80
C ASP A 20 24.17 -9.07 -1.60
N LYS A 21 25.41 -8.63 -1.78
CA LYS A 21 25.73 -7.38 -2.50
C LYS A 21 25.37 -7.45 -3.99
N SER A 22 25.46 -8.64 -4.60
CA SER A 22 25.11 -8.81 -6.01
C SER A 22 23.60 -8.69 -6.22
N PHE A 23 22.82 -9.30 -5.35
CA PHE A 23 21.36 -9.19 -5.33
C PHE A 23 20.91 -7.75 -5.07
N GLN A 24 21.52 -7.04 -4.12
CA GLN A 24 21.24 -5.63 -3.85
C GLN A 24 21.53 -4.74 -5.06
N LYS A 25 22.65 -4.97 -5.77
CA LYS A 25 22.99 -4.24 -6.99
C LYS A 25 21.97 -4.46 -8.10
N LEU A 26 21.55 -5.71 -8.29
CA LEU A 26 20.51 -6.07 -9.25
C LEU A 26 19.17 -5.40 -8.92
N THR A 27 18.75 -5.45 -7.66
CA THR A 27 17.52 -4.80 -7.19
C THR A 27 17.54 -3.29 -7.44
N LYS A 28 18.62 -2.61 -7.09
CA LYS A 28 18.79 -1.17 -7.36
C LYS A 28 18.74 -0.84 -8.84
N SER A 29 19.37 -1.66 -9.68
CA SER A 29 19.37 -1.49 -11.13
C SER A 29 17.97 -1.65 -11.70
N TRP A 30 17.24 -2.69 -11.27
CA TRP A 30 15.85 -2.90 -11.66
C TRP A 30 14.96 -1.71 -11.25
N PHE A 31 15.07 -1.27 -10.00
CA PHE A 31 14.29 -0.15 -9.47
C PHE A 31 14.49 1.11 -10.33
N LYS A 32 15.77 1.51 -10.54
CA LYS A 32 16.13 2.65 -11.38
C LYS A 32 15.63 2.51 -12.83
N SER A 33 15.64 1.30 -13.38
CA SER A 33 15.14 1.06 -14.72
C SER A 33 13.62 1.13 -14.80
N SER A 34 12.91 0.67 -13.77
CA SER A 34 11.45 0.69 -13.70
C SER A 34 10.87 2.11 -13.60
N GLU A 35 11.61 3.05 -12.97
CA GLU A 35 11.22 4.46 -12.88
C GLU A 35 11.07 5.12 -14.25
N LYS A 36 11.91 4.75 -15.22
CA LYS A 36 11.84 5.29 -16.60
C LYS A 36 10.50 5.04 -17.28
N PHE A 37 9.81 4.01 -16.87
CA PHE A 37 8.51 3.61 -17.39
C PHE A 37 7.36 3.92 -16.43
N GLN A 38 7.63 4.65 -15.35
CA GLN A 38 6.64 4.93 -14.31
C GLN A 38 5.92 3.67 -13.81
N TYR A 39 6.69 2.59 -13.60
CA TYR A 39 6.16 1.26 -13.28
C TYR A 39 5.15 1.26 -12.12
N SER A 40 5.39 2.04 -11.06
CA SER A 40 4.49 2.16 -9.92
C SER A 40 3.12 2.77 -10.25
N TYR A 41 2.97 3.41 -11.41
CA TYR A 41 1.71 4.02 -11.86
C TYR A 41 0.79 3.07 -12.62
N HIS A 42 1.26 1.85 -12.92
CA HIS A 42 0.53 0.91 -13.79
C HIS A 42 -0.52 0.08 -13.06
N PHE A 43 -0.66 0.25 -11.76
CA PHE A 43 -1.51 -0.59 -10.92
C PHE A 43 -2.80 0.11 -10.52
N SER A 44 -3.79 -0.70 -10.20
CA SER A 44 -5.05 -0.25 -9.61
C SER A 44 -5.44 -1.17 -8.46
N TRP A 45 -6.16 -0.63 -7.49
CA TRP A 45 -6.78 -1.40 -6.43
C TRP A 45 -8.29 -1.18 -6.46
N MET A 46 -9.04 -2.27 -6.63
CA MET A 46 -10.51 -2.23 -6.71
C MET A 46 -11.04 -1.17 -7.71
N GLY A 47 -10.35 -1.04 -8.87
CA GLY A 47 -10.71 -0.11 -9.93
C GLY A 47 -10.20 1.33 -9.78
N VAL A 48 -9.47 1.64 -8.70
CA VAL A 48 -8.89 2.97 -8.49
C VAL A 48 -7.37 2.92 -8.69
N PRO A 49 -6.77 3.83 -9.50
CA PRO A 49 -5.32 3.85 -9.69
C PRO A 49 -4.59 4.00 -8.36
N ILE A 50 -3.57 3.15 -8.13
CA ILE A 50 -2.72 3.18 -6.95
C ILE A 50 -1.26 3.35 -7.38
N ILE A 51 -0.61 4.41 -6.86
CA ILE A 51 0.79 4.71 -7.18
C ILE A 51 1.67 3.99 -6.16
N GLN A 52 1.88 2.70 -6.37
CA GLN A 52 2.65 1.85 -5.46
C GLN A 52 3.37 0.73 -6.21
N TYR A 53 4.48 0.26 -5.66
CA TYR A 53 5.07 -1.01 -6.07
C TYR A 53 4.28 -2.17 -5.44
N PRO A 54 4.02 -3.27 -6.17
CA PRO A 54 3.25 -4.41 -5.63
C PRO A 54 3.82 -5.00 -4.34
N GLN A 55 5.15 -5.06 -4.20
CA GLN A 55 5.80 -5.55 -2.98
C GLN A 55 5.53 -4.65 -1.76
N ASP A 56 5.43 -3.32 -1.97
CA ASP A 56 5.12 -2.38 -0.89
C ASP A 56 3.67 -2.53 -0.44
N MET A 57 2.75 -2.84 -1.38
CA MET A 57 1.35 -3.15 -1.05
C MET A 57 1.25 -4.38 -0.17
N ILE A 58 2.00 -5.44 -0.47
CA ILE A 58 2.02 -6.66 0.35
C ILE A 58 2.58 -6.36 1.74
N ALA A 59 3.70 -5.62 1.83
CA ALA A 59 4.30 -5.23 3.11
C ALA A 59 3.35 -4.38 3.96
N LEU A 60 2.66 -3.41 3.34
CA LEU A 60 1.70 -2.55 4.03
C LEU A 60 0.49 -3.36 4.53
N GLN A 61 -0.03 -4.27 3.70
CA GLN A 61 -1.12 -5.17 4.11
C GLN A 61 -0.73 -6.01 5.33
N GLU A 62 0.48 -6.61 5.35
CA GLU A 62 0.96 -7.38 6.49
C GLU A 62 1.04 -6.53 7.77
N LEU A 63 1.51 -5.28 7.65
CA LEU A 63 1.58 -4.34 8.78
C LEU A 63 0.18 -4.00 9.31
N ILE A 64 -0.75 -3.64 8.44
CA ILE A 64 -2.14 -3.29 8.83
C ILE A 64 -2.81 -4.50 9.50
N TRP A 65 -2.65 -5.69 8.92
CA TRP A 65 -3.21 -6.92 9.47
C TRP A 65 -2.66 -7.25 10.85
N LYS A 66 -1.35 -7.09 11.04
CA LYS A 66 -0.66 -7.37 12.31
C LYS A 66 -1.02 -6.36 13.41
N ILE A 67 -1.07 -5.06 13.05
CA ILE A 67 -1.29 -3.97 14.02
C ILE A 67 -2.77 -3.80 14.33
N GLN A 68 -3.66 -4.05 13.36
CA GLN A 68 -5.10 -3.82 13.44
C GLN A 68 -5.45 -2.40 13.96
N PRO A 69 -4.98 -1.35 13.28
CA PRO A 69 -5.11 0.02 13.76
C PRO A 69 -6.58 0.49 13.77
N ASP A 70 -6.90 1.38 14.69
CA ASP A 70 -8.21 2.05 14.70
C ASP A 70 -8.25 3.24 13.73
N LEU A 71 -7.08 3.79 13.41
CA LEU A 71 -6.93 4.92 12.48
C LEU A 71 -5.65 4.78 11.65
N ILE A 72 -5.79 4.99 10.34
CA ILE A 72 -4.67 5.19 9.40
C ILE A 72 -4.75 6.64 8.90
N ILE A 73 -3.65 7.36 8.97
CA ILE A 73 -3.53 8.71 8.41
C ILE A 73 -2.53 8.65 7.26
N GLU A 74 -2.96 9.15 6.11
CA GLU A 74 -2.16 9.21 4.89
C GLU A 74 -2.09 10.65 4.38
N THR A 75 -0.89 11.13 4.09
CA THR A 75 -0.65 12.42 3.46
C THR A 75 -0.34 12.22 1.97
N GLY A 76 -1.03 13.00 1.12
CA GLY A 76 -1.00 12.81 -0.33
C GLY A 76 -2.04 11.79 -0.80
N VAL A 77 -3.16 12.28 -1.33
CA VAL A 77 -4.29 11.43 -1.76
C VAL A 77 -4.14 10.95 -3.21
N ALA A 78 -3.58 11.79 -4.07
CA ALA A 78 -3.46 11.52 -5.51
C ALA A 78 -4.78 10.99 -6.12
N HIS A 79 -4.79 9.76 -6.66
CA HIS A 79 -6.00 9.13 -7.20
C HIS A 79 -6.88 8.44 -6.15
N GLY A 80 -6.36 8.26 -4.93
CA GLY A 80 -7.07 7.65 -3.81
C GLY A 80 -6.97 6.13 -3.71
N GLY A 81 -6.20 5.47 -4.60
CA GLY A 81 -6.07 4.01 -4.59
C GLY A 81 -5.50 3.46 -3.28
N SER A 82 -4.56 4.16 -2.65
CA SER A 82 -3.98 3.79 -1.35
C SER A 82 -4.98 3.92 -0.20
N LEU A 83 -5.83 4.96 -0.23
CA LEU A 83 -6.93 5.09 0.74
C LEU A 83 -7.91 3.92 0.63
N ILE A 84 -8.29 3.56 -0.62
CA ILE A 84 -9.18 2.43 -0.89
C ILE A 84 -8.53 1.11 -0.45
N PHE A 85 -7.21 0.94 -0.71
CA PHE A 85 -6.44 -0.23 -0.28
C PHE A 85 -6.49 -0.39 1.23
N SER A 86 -6.10 0.64 1.98
CA SER A 86 -6.10 0.64 3.44
C SER A 86 -7.51 0.40 4.00
N ALA A 87 -8.52 1.09 3.47
CA ALA A 87 -9.91 0.94 3.87
C ALA A 87 -10.45 -0.48 3.61
N SER A 88 -10.04 -1.12 2.51
CA SER A 88 -10.47 -2.50 2.18
C SER A 88 -9.94 -3.52 3.19
N ILE A 89 -8.70 -3.36 3.65
CA ILE A 89 -8.10 -4.23 4.67
C ILE A 89 -8.78 -4.00 6.03
N LEU A 90 -9.02 -2.74 6.41
CA LEU A 90 -9.75 -2.42 7.64
C LEU A 90 -11.21 -2.93 7.58
N GLN A 91 -11.80 -2.98 6.38
CA GLN A 91 -13.13 -3.58 6.19
C GLN A 91 -13.12 -5.09 6.48
N LEU A 92 -12.07 -5.81 6.05
CA LEU A 92 -11.90 -7.24 6.34
C LEU A 92 -11.60 -7.48 7.83
N ILE A 93 -10.84 -6.60 8.47
CA ILE A 93 -10.58 -6.64 9.91
C ILE A 93 -11.86 -6.36 10.73
N GLY A 94 -12.79 -5.59 10.18
CA GLY A 94 -14.07 -5.24 10.82
C GLY A 94 -14.05 -3.95 11.63
N LYS A 95 -12.90 -3.25 11.75
CA LYS A 95 -12.76 -2.00 12.50
C LYS A 95 -11.80 -1.03 11.80
N GLY A 96 -11.76 0.21 12.32
CA GLY A 96 -10.84 1.25 11.89
C GLY A 96 -11.33 2.09 10.72
N SER A 97 -10.66 3.21 10.51
CA SER A 97 -10.93 4.19 9.45
C SER A 97 -9.63 4.77 8.88
N VAL A 98 -9.73 5.42 7.74
CA VAL A 98 -8.62 6.07 7.04
C VAL A 98 -8.91 7.57 6.92
N ILE A 99 -7.92 8.40 7.21
CA ILE A 99 -7.95 9.84 6.91
C ILE A 99 -6.92 10.12 5.84
N GLY A 100 -7.36 10.60 4.68
CA GLY A 100 -6.49 11.11 3.62
C GLY A 100 -6.41 12.63 3.70
N ILE A 101 -5.20 13.17 3.73
CA ILE A 101 -4.93 14.61 3.81
C ILE A 101 -4.17 15.03 2.57
N ASP A 102 -4.66 16.03 1.86
CA ASP A 102 -3.97 16.59 0.69
C ASP A 102 -4.23 18.11 0.61
N ILE A 103 -3.28 18.83 0.06
CA ILE A 103 -3.42 20.26 -0.20
C ILE A 103 -4.44 20.53 -1.32
N ASP A 104 -4.57 19.62 -2.27
CA ASP A 104 -5.50 19.70 -3.41
C ASP A 104 -6.01 18.31 -3.79
N ILE A 105 -7.23 18.00 -3.43
CA ILE A 105 -7.90 16.77 -3.86
C ILE A 105 -8.69 17.05 -5.13
N ARG A 106 -8.10 16.75 -6.28
CA ARG A 106 -8.72 17.01 -7.59
C ARG A 106 -10.15 16.50 -7.64
N LYS A 107 -11.07 17.34 -8.11
CA LYS A 107 -12.52 17.09 -8.09
C LYS A 107 -12.92 15.71 -8.64
N HIS A 108 -12.33 15.27 -9.76
CA HIS A 108 -12.65 13.96 -10.33
C HIS A 108 -12.17 12.79 -9.46
N ASN A 109 -11.02 12.92 -8.77
CA ASN A 109 -10.52 11.89 -7.84
C ASN A 109 -11.42 11.83 -6.60
N ARG A 110 -11.79 12.99 -6.04
CA ARG A 110 -12.73 13.09 -4.92
C ARG A 110 -14.04 12.35 -5.23
N ILE A 111 -14.66 12.64 -6.38
CA ILE A 111 -15.91 11.99 -6.81
C ILE A 111 -15.75 10.47 -6.91
N ASN A 112 -14.64 9.99 -7.46
CA ASN A 112 -14.38 8.57 -7.60
C ASN A 112 -14.24 7.87 -6.24
N ILE A 113 -13.51 8.51 -5.31
CA ILE A 113 -13.35 7.98 -3.95
C ILE A 113 -14.69 7.97 -3.20
N GLU A 114 -15.46 9.07 -3.27
CA GLU A 114 -16.75 9.20 -2.59
C GLU A 114 -17.80 8.19 -3.07
N LYS A 115 -17.76 7.81 -4.34
CA LYS A 115 -18.64 6.78 -4.92
C LYS A 115 -18.20 5.36 -4.62
N HIS A 116 -16.98 5.16 -4.11
CA HIS A 116 -16.43 3.83 -3.89
C HIS A 116 -17.06 3.15 -2.66
N PRO A 117 -17.36 1.82 -2.69
CA PRO A 117 -17.93 1.10 -1.54
C PRO A 117 -17.13 1.21 -0.24
N MET A 118 -15.81 1.43 -0.32
CA MET A 118 -14.94 1.60 0.84
C MET A 118 -14.98 3.00 1.44
N PHE A 119 -15.65 3.97 0.80
CA PHE A 119 -15.70 5.36 1.27
C PHE A 119 -16.26 5.49 2.71
N LYS A 120 -17.13 4.60 3.12
CA LYS A 120 -17.66 4.54 4.49
C LYS A 120 -16.59 4.49 5.59
N ARG A 121 -15.35 4.11 5.25
CA ARG A 121 -14.19 4.07 6.15
C ARG A 121 -13.19 5.18 5.88
N ILE A 122 -13.48 6.08 4.94
CA ILE A 122 -12.52 7.10 4.48
C ILE A 122 -13.07 8.48 4.83
N LYS A 123 -12.21 9.32 5.39
CA LYS A 123 -12.42 10.76 5.51
C LYS A 123 -11.34 11.48 4.73
N MET A 124 -11.72 12.47 3.92
CA MET A 124 -10.77 13.31 3.19
C MET A 124 -10.74 14.70 3.81
N ILE A 125 -9.54 15.22 4.00
CA ILE A 125 -9.27 16.58 4.50
C ILE A 125 -8.42 17.29 3.45
N GLU A 126 -8.87 18.45 3.04
CA GLU A 126 -8.18 19.29 2.08
C GLU A 126 -7.80 20.63 2.71
N GLY A 127 -6.53 21.05 2.57
CA GLY A 127 -6.01 22.30 3.11
C GLY A 127 -4.56 22.21 3.53
#